data_d2a3e32468434ab0d81337271cfa3baa
#
_entry.id   d2a3e32468434ab0d81337271cfa3baa
#
_cell.length_a   1.000
_cell.length_b   1.000
_cell.length_c   1.000
_cell.angle_alpha   90.00
_cell.angle_beta   90.00
_cell.angle_gamma   90.00
#
_symmetry.space_group_name_H-M   'P 1'
#
loop_
_entity.id
_entity.type
_entity.pdbx_description
1 polymer ?
#
loop_
_entity_poly.entity_id
_entity_poly.type
_entity_poly.pdbx_seq_one_letter_code
_entity_poly.pdbx_strand_id
1 'polypeptide(L)'
;MTELVQRAREAMKNAWAPYSNFHVGAASEAADGRVYVGCNVESASYGLTICAERMALGAAVVGGARKLKRVVVTTEVDPPAAPCGACRQLLAEFGLSLEVLAVGPSTERRWTLAQLLPDAFTRETLDR
;
A
#
# COMPACT_ATOMS: atom_id res chain seq x y z
N MET A 1 -2.94 -8.65 12.80
CA MET A 1 -1.83 -7.80 12.35
C MET A 1 -0.60 -8.59 11.91
N THR A 2 -0.17 -9.55 12.69
CA THR A 2 1.01 -10.39 12.37
C THR A 2 0.85 -11.13 11.03
N GLU A 3 -0.31 -11.70 10.78
CA GLU A 3 -0.60 -12.37 9.51
C GLU A 3 -0.53 -11.42 8.33
N LEU A 4 -1.03 -10.19 8.49
CA LEU A 4 -1.03 -9.19 7.45
C LEU A 4 0.40 -8.79 7.07
N VAL A 5 1.24 -8.57 8.08
CA VAL A 5 2.66 -8.27 7.88
C VAL A 5 3.37 -9.44 7.18
N GLN A 6 3.10 -10.65 7.61
CA GLN A 6 3.72 -11.84 7.04
C GLN A 6 3.35 -11.99 5.55
N ARG A 7 2.10 -11.77 5.21
CA ARG A 7 1.65 -11.87 3.83
C ARG A 7 2.28 -10.79 2.95
N ALA A 8 2.43 -9.58 3.49
CA ALA A 8 3.15 -8.52 2.78
C ALA A 8 4.62 -8.90 2.54
N ARG A 9 5.27 -9.47 3.55
CA ARG A 9 6.67 -9.91 3.42
C ARG A 9 6.85 -11.02 2.40
N GLU A 10 5.91 -11.95 2.33
CA GLU A 10 5.95 -13.02 1.33
C GLU A 10 5.77 -12.45 -0.08
N ALA A 11 4.85 -11.50 -0.26
CA ALA A 11 4.66 -10.84 -1.54
C ALA A 11 5.92 -10.09 -1.97
N MET A 12 6.63 -9.47 -1.02
CA MET A 12 7.87 -8.73 -1.27
C MET A 12 8.93 -9.61 -1.95
N LYS A 13 8.97 -10.90 -1.64
CA LYS A 13 9.93 -11.84 -2.22
C LYS A 13 9.76 -12.00 -3.72
N ASN A 14 8.57 -11.73 -4.24
CA ASN A 14 8.25 -11.87 -5.66
C ASN A 14 8.31 -10.53 -6.41
N ALA A 15 8.73 -9.47 -5.75
CA ALA A 15 8.82 -8.15 -6.38
C ALA A 15 9.73 -8.18 -7.61
N TRP A 16 9.31 -7.48 -8.66
CA TRP A 16 10.08 -7.32 -9.88
C TRP A 16 10.75 -5.95 -9.87
N ALA A 17 12.01 -5.91 -9.44
CA ALA A 17 12.74 -4.67 -9.22
C ALA A 17 14.14 -4.69 -9.87
N PRO A 18 14.24 -4.99 -11.20
CA PRO A 18 15.54 -5.12 -11.86
C PRO A 18 16.29 -3.80 -12.02
N TYR A 19 15.62 -2.66 -11.85
CA TYR A 19 16.24 -1.34 -12.06
C TYR A 19 16.70 -0.73 -10.75
N SER A 20 15.88 -0.77 -9.70
CA SER A 20 16.22 -0.17 -8.41
C SER A 20 16.83 -1.15 -7.41
N ASN A 21 16.57 -2.43 -7.59
CA ASN A 21 16.89 -3.48 -6.62
C ASN A 21 16.23 -3.20 -5.24
N PHE A 22 15.14 -2.46 -5.23
CA PHE A 22 14.39 -2.13 -4.02
C PHE A 22 13.06 -2.87 -4.04
N HIS A 23 12.92 -3.89 -3.19
CA HIS A 23 11.76 -4.77 -3.15
C HIS A 23 10.79 -4.30 -2.08
N VAL A 24 9.51 -4.21 -2.45
CA VAL A 24 8.44 -3.76 -1.57
C VAL A 24 7.30 -4.76 -1.66
N GLY A 25 6.73 -5.10 -0.52
CA GLY A 25 5.52 -5.89 -0.45
C GLY A 25 4.41 -5.11 0.24
N ALA A 26 3.17 -5.44 -0.06
CA ALA A 26 2.03 -4.82 0.58
C ALA A 26 0.91 -5.83 0.78
N ALA A 27 0.10 -5.58 1.80
CA ALA A 27 -1.12 -6.32 2.05
C ALA A 27 -2.21 -5.33 2.42
N SER A 28 -3.37 -5.44 1.79
CA SER A 28 -4.55 -4.65 2.11
C SER A 28 -5.59 -5.53 2.78
N GLU A 29 -6.19 -5.01 3.84
CA GLU A 29 -7.27 -5.69 4.55
C GLU A 29 -8.57 -4.96 4.28
N ALA A 30 -9.52 -5.66 3.68
CA ALA A 30 -10.84 -5.12 3.42
C ALA A 30 -11.68 -5.09 4.72
N ALA A 31 -12.75 -4.29 4.70
CA ALA A 31 -13.63 -4.18 5.85
C ALA A 31 -14.22 -5.52 6.30
N ASP A 32 -14.39 -6.47 5.37
CA ASP A 32 -14.92 -7.82 5.66
C ASP A 32 -13.83 -8.79 6.17
N GLY A 33 -12.59 -8.34 6.31
CA GLY A 33 -11.48 -9.13 6.81
C GLY A 33 -10.67 -9.87 5.75
N ARG A 34 -11.09 -9.86 4.49
CA ARG A 34 -10.30 -10.46 3.41
C ARG A 34 -9.02 -9.67 3.18
N VAL A 35 -7.94 -10.39 2.85
CA VAL A 35 -6.61 -9.82 2.65
C VAL A 35 -6.17 -10.03 1.20
N TYR A 36 -5.59 -8.97 0.64
CA TYR A 36 -5.08 -8.96 -0.73
C TYR A 36 -3.65 -8.46 -0.73
N VAL A 37 -2.80 -9.02 -1.56
CA VAL A 37 -1.38 -8.72 -1.54
C VAL A 37 -0.89 -8.13 -2.85
N GLY A 38 0.25 -7.46 -2.78
CA GLY A 38 0.92 -6.90 -3.94
C GLY A 38 2.41 -6.75 -3.70
N CYS A 39 3.15 -6.60 -4.77
CA CYS A 39 4.56 -6.27 -4.75
C CYS A 39 4.82 -5.25 -5.84
N ASN A 40 5.97 -4.55 -5.78
CA ASN A 40 6.28 -3.60 -6.83
C ASN A 40 6.69 -4.33 -8.10
N VAL A 41 6.27 -3.75 -9.23
CA VAL A 41 6.59 -4.25 -10.57
C VAL A 41 7.15 -3.08 -11.36
N GLU A 42 8.45 -3.13 -11.63
CA GLU A 42 9.15 -2.06 -12.34
C GLU A 42 9.12 -2.26 -13.84
N SER A 43 9.15 -1.16 -14.56
CA SER A 43 9.22 -1.12 -16.02
C SER A 43 10.43 -0.33 -16.46
N ALA A 44 11.03 -0.71 -17.59
CA ALA A 44 12.05 0.11 -18.25
C ALA A 44 11.50 1.50 -18.59
N SER A 45 10.20 1.60 -18.84
CA SER A 45 9.49 2.88 -18.87
C SER A 45 9.08 3.21 -17.45
N TYR A 46 9.89 3.98 -16.74
CA TYR A 46 9.76 4.20 -15.31
C TYR A 46 8.37 4.68 -14.88
N GLY A 47 7.72 5.48 -15.70
CA GLY A 47 6.38 5.97 -15.41
C GLY A 47 5.31 4.87 -15.33
N LEU A 48 5.59 3.68 -15.84
CA LEU A 48 4.67 2.55 -15.82
C LEU A 48 4.89 1.64 -14.60
N THR A 49 5.91 1.89 -13.79
CA THR A 49 6.16 1.13 -12.57
C THR A 49 4.95 1.16 -11.65
N ILE A 50 4.58 0.00 -11.12
CA ILE A 50 3.45 -0.13 -10.20
C ILE A 50 3.98 -0.39 -8.80
N CYS A 51 3.57 0.45 -7.85
CA CYS A 51 3.95 0.27 -6.45
C CYS A 51 3.20 -0.91 -5.82
N ALA A 52 3.78 -1.53 -4.80
CA ALA A 52 3.18 -2.66 -4.10
C ALA A 52 1.80 -2.31 -3.54
N GLU A 53 1.64 -1.12 -2.97
CA GLU A 53 0.38 -0.67 -2.39
C GLU A 53 -0.73 -0.57 -3.43
N ARG A 54 -0.41 -0.04 -4.61
CA ARG A 54 -1.38 0.06 -5.71
C ARG A 54 -1.77 -1.31 -6.23
N MET A 55 -0.82 -2.24 -6.25
CA MET A 55 -1.09 -3.61 -6.67
C MET A 55 -2.04 -4.30 -5.66
N ALA A 56 -1.78 -4.16 -4.37
CA ALA A 56 -2.63 -4.72 -3.32
C ALA A 56 -4.02 -4.09 -3.32
N LEU A 57 -4.11 -2.78 -3.61
CA LEU A 57 -5.38 -2.09 -3.74
C LEU A 57 -6.17 -2.59 -4.95
N GLY A 58 -5.49 -2.73 -6.09
CA GLY A 58 -6.12 -3.25 -7.31
C GLY A 58 -6.64 -4.66 -7.11
N ALA A 59 -5.88 -5.51 -6.44
CA ALA A 59 -6.29 -6.88 -6.11
C ALA A 59 -7.54 -6.88 -5.23
N ALA A 60 -7.61 -5.99 -4.24
CA ALA A 60 -8.77 -5.86 -3.36
C ALA A 60 -10.02 -5.47 -4.16
N VAL A 61 -9.90 -4.51 -5.06
CA VAL A 61 -11.01 -4.06 -5.91
C VAL A 61 -11.49 -5.19 -6.81
N VAL A 62 -10.57 -5.92 -7.44
CA VAL A 62 -10.92 -7.09 -8.26
C VAL A 62 -11.64 -8.15 -7.44
N GLY A 63 -11.24 -8.31 -6.17
CA GLY A 63 -11.87 -9.25 -5.24
C GLY A 63 -13.22 -8.77 -4.69
N GLY A 64 -13.69 -7.61 -5.10
CA GLY A 64 -14.99 -7.08 -4.70
C GLY A 64 -14.97 -6.11 -3.52
N ALA A 65 -13.81 -5.83 -2.96
CA ALA A 65 -13.70 -4.90 -1.83
C ALA A 65 -14.02 -3.46 -2.29
N ARG A 66 -14.75 -2.73 -1.45
CA ARG A 66 -15.07 -1.32 -1.69
C ARG A 66 -14.67 -0.42 -0.52
N LYS A 67 -14.33 -1.02 0.62
CA LYS A 67 -13.83 -0.34 1.80
C LYS A 67 -12.62 -1.07 2.33
N LEU A 68 -11.57 -0.34 2.64
CA LEU A 68 -10.34 -0.89 3.22
C LEU A 68 -10.21 -0.45 4.67
N LYS A 69 -9.74 -1.37 5.50
CA LYS A 69 -9.52 -1.14 6.92
C LYS A 69 -8.07 -0.71 7.19
N ARG A 70 -7.12 -1.40 6.57
CA ARG A 70 -5.71 -1.10 6.74
C ARG A 70 -4.88 -1.60 5.57
N VAL A 71 -3.70 -0.97 5.42
CA VAL A 71 -2.70 -1.38 4.44
C VAL A 71 -1.36 -1.51 5.16
N VAL A 72 -0.69 -2.62 4.94
CA VAL A 72 0.67 -2.85 5.43
C VAL A 72 1.62 -2.80 4.24
N VAL A 73 2.73 -2.07 4.41
CA VAL A 73 3.81 -1.98 3.42
C VAL A 73 5.08 -2.48 4.08
N THR A 74 5.76 -3.43 3.45
CA THR A 74 7.05 -3.93 3.94
C THR A 74 8.17 -3.53 3.01
N THR A 75 9.30 -3.12 3.59
CA THR A 75 10.50 -2.77 2.86
C THR A 75 11.71 -3.48 3.45
N GLU A 76 12.82 -3.45 2.69
CA GLU A 76 14.07 -4.12 3.07
C GLU A 76 14.95 -3.28 3.99
N VAL A 77 14.54 -2.05 4.29
CA VAL A 77 15.35 -1.08 5.03
C VAL A 77 14.65 -0.57 6.28
N ASP A 78 15.43 -0.10 7.24
CA ASP A 78 14.96 0.60 8.43
C ASP A 78 15.53 2.03 8.42
N PRO A 79 14.72 3.05 8.70
CA PRO A 79 13.27 2.99 8.90
C PRO A 79 12.54 2.63 7.61
N PRO A 80 11.36 1.99 7.71
CA PRO A 80 10.62 1.61 6.52
C PRO A 80 10.08 2.84 5.78
N ALA A 81 10.00 2.72 4.46
CA ALA A 81 9.50 3.80 3.64
C ALA A 81 7.98 3.95 3.78
N ALA A 82 7.52 5.19 3.91
CA ALA A 82 6.09 5.50 3.83
C ALA A 82 5.62 5.37 2.36
N PRO A 83 4.33 5.14 2.11
CA PRO A 83 3.81 5.14 0.74
C PRO A 83 4.11 6.46 0.03
N CYS A 84 4.41 6.39 -1.27
CA CYS A 84 4.65 7.59 -2.07
C CYS A 84 3.36 8.41 -2.23
N GLY A 85 3.49 9.65 -2.70
CA GLY A 85 2.35 10.54 -2.85
C GLY A 85 1.24 9.99 -3.75
N ALA A 86 1.60 9.34 -4.85
CA ALA A 86 0.63 8.73 -5.77
C ALA A 86 -0.17 7.62 -5.07
N CYS A 87 0.50 6.77 -4.29
CA CYS A 87 -0.17 5.72 -3.53
C CYS A 87 -1.09 6.30 -2.46
N ARG A 88 -0.66 7.35 -1.77
CA ARG A 88 -1.50 8.03 -0.77
C ARG A 88 -2.78 8.58 -1.40
N GLN A 89 -2.67 9.21 -2.54
CA GLN A 89 -3.82 9.77 -3.24
C GLN A 89 -4.80 8.68 -3.67
N LEU A 90 -4.29 7.59 -4.21
CA LEU A 90 -5.14 6.48 -4.65
C LEU A 90 -5.81 5.79 -3.45
N LEU A 91 -5.07 5.59 -2.36
CA LEU A 91 -5.65 5.00 -1.14
C LEU A 91 -6.73 5.89 -0.53
N ALA A 92 -6.62 7.21 -0.68
CA ALA A 92 -7.61 8.16 -0.17
C ALA A 92 -9.01 7.92 -0.76
N GLU A 93 -9.10 7.30 -1.94
CA GLU A 93 -10.38 6.94 -2.57
C GLU A 93 -11.17 5.97 -1.67
N PHE A 94 -10.49 5.20 -0.83
CA PHE A 94 -11.07 4.15 -0.02
C PHE A 94 -11.17 4.51 1.47
N GLY A 95 -10.91 5.76 1.82
CA GLY A 95 -11.13 6.30 3.15
C GLY A 95 -9.91 6.93 3.79
N LEU A 96 -10.12 8.10 4.39
CA LEU A 96 -9.05 8.82 5.09
C LEU A 96 -8.78 8.25 6.49
N SER A 97 -9.68 7.42 7.02
CA SER A 97 -9.50 6.73 8.30
C SER A 97 -8.70 5.43 8.15
N LEU A 98 -8.33 5.05 6.93
CA LEU A 98 -7.52 3.88 6.65
C LEU A 98 -6.23 3.91 7.46
N GLU A 99 -5.93 2.81 8.14
CA GLU A 99 -4.69 2.65 8.88
C GLU A 99 -3.57 2.21 7.94
N VAL A 100 -2.43 2.88 7.99
CA VAL A 100 -1.25 2.54 7.20
C VAL A 100 -0.12 2.15 8.14
N LEU A 101 0.43 0.95 7.94
CA LEU A 101 1.56 0.44 8.70
C LEU A 101 2.72 0.17 7.75
N ALA A 102 3.86 0.81 8.00
CA ALA A 102 5.10 0.54 7.27
C ALA A 102 6.03 -0.27 8.15
N VAL A 103 6.52 -1.39 7.64
CA VAL A 103 7.33 -2.36 8.40
C VAL A 103 8.65 -2.60 7.70
N GLY A 104 9.75 -2.32 8.40
CA GLY A 104 11.10 -2.68 7.97
C GLY A 104 11.54 -3.98 8.62
N PRO A 105 12.83 -4.34 8.48
CA PRO A 105 13.37 -5.55 9.13
C PRO A 105 13.23 -5.56 10.65
N SER A 106 13.35 -4.40 11.30
CA SER A 106 13.30 -4.33 12.78
C SER A 106 12.51 -3.15 13.34
N THR A 107 12.04 -2.23 12.51
CA THR A 107 11.25 -1.07 12.96
C THR A 107 9.95 -0.96 12.20
N GLU A 108 8.98 -0.24 12.78
CA GLU A 108 7.70 0.03 12.12
C GLU A 108 7.23 1.44 12.40
N ARG A 109 6.39 1.96 11.50
CA ARG A 109 5.76 3.26 11.60
C ARG A 109 4.28 3.12 11.26
N ARG A 110 3.45 3.89 11.94
CA ARG A 110 1.99 3.77 11.82
C ARG A 110 1.33 5.13 11.69
N TRP A 111 0.35 5.23 10.79
CA TRP A 111 -0.44 6.45 10.55
C TRP A 111 -1.87 6.11 10.20
N THR A 112 -2.74 7.11 10.28
CA THR A 112 -3.96 7.11 9.46
C THR A 112 -3.62 7.74 8.12
N LEU A 113 -4.41 7.44 7.10
CA LEU A 113 -4.17 8.06 5.79
C LEU A 113 -4.34 9.58 5.84
N ALA A 114 -5.27 10.08 6.65
CA ALA A 114 -5.45 11.52 6.84
C ALA A 114 -4.18 12.21 7.32
N GLN A 115 -3.37 11.54 8.16
CA GLN A 115 -2.08 12.09 8.60
C GLN A 115 -1.06 12.14 7.48
N LEU A 116 -1.10 11.18 6.56
CA LEU A 116 -0.18 11.10 5.43
C LEU A 116 -0.57 12.01 4.26
N LEU A 117 -1.82 12.41 4.18
CA LEU A 117 -2.35 13.22 3.09
C LEU A 117 -3.28 14.30 3.65
N PRO A 118 -2.72 15.32 4.35
CA PRO A 118 -3.51 16.42 4.87
C PRO A 118 -4.20 17.18 3.75
N ASP A 119 -5.42 17.68 4.01
CA ASP A 119 -6.18 18.47 3.04
C ASP A 119 -6.33 17.74 1.70
N ALA A 120 -6.61 16.45 1.76
CA ALA A 120 -6.65 15.60 0.59
C ALA A 120 -7.71 16.03 -0.42
N PHE A 121 -7.33 15.98 -1.70
CA PHE A 121 -8.30 16.06 -2.79
C PHE A 121 -9.07 14.72 -2.82
N THR A 122 -10.37 14.77 -2.61
CA THR A 122 -11.21 13.58 -2.52
C THR A 122 -12.41 13.69 -3.45
N ARG A 123 -13.15 12.59 -3.57
CA ARG A 123 -14.40 12.54 -4.31
C ARG A 123 -15.37 13.64 -3.89
N GLU A 124 -15.41 13.97 -2.61
CA GLU A 124 -16.29 15.02 -2.07
C GLU A 124 -16.00 16.39 -2.67
N THR A 125 -14.74 16.64 -3.07
CA THR A 125 -14.37 17.86 -3.75
C THR A 125 -15.08 18.00 -5.11
N LEU A 126 -15.35 16.87 -5.76
CA LEU A 126 -16.01 16.83 -7.06
C LEU A 126 -17.54 16.77 -6.96
N ASP A 127 -18.06 16.21 -5.86
CA ASP A 127 -19.48 15.95 -5.63
C ASP A 127 -20.21 17.16 -5.02
N ARG A 128 -20.03 18.35 -5.58
CA ARG A 128 -20.69 19.55 -5.08
C ARG A 128 -21.80 20.04 -6.00
#